data_eef5eb31a94dc52254e48284db5eae8b
#
_entry.id   eef5eb31a94dc52254e48284db5eae8b
#
_cell.length_a   1.000
_cell.length_b   1.000
_cell.length_c   1.000
_cell.angle_alpha   90.00
_cell.angle_beta   90.00
_cell.angle_gamma   90.00
#
_symmetry.space_group_name_H-M   'P 1'
#
loop_
_entity.id
_entity.type
_entity.pdbx_description
1 polymer ?
#
loop_
_entity_poly.entity_id
_entity_poly.type
_entity_poly.pdbx_seq_one_letter_code
_entity_poly.pdbx_strand_id
1 'polypeptide(L)'
;MAETDDSKKRKPNWHKEECLLLAELVKERKTVIEGRFGPGVTSANRHEAWQKITDTLNANGRQQRSKEEVIKKWKNLKSAGKSAYSTFKNSTTATGGGPPPTPISPVTEAVVDCIGRDNTVLTGIGPMSLDSSFIQLLQLDQSFEKVRAIIGITINISISLHISLHISYFLSSFGKREVVTGN
;
A
#
# COMPACT_ATOMS: atom_id res chain seq x y z
N MET A 1 14.27 29.42 48.88
CA MET A 1 14.86 28.67 47.73
C MET A 1 13.94 28.88 46.56
N ALA A 2 14.38 29.67 45.59
CA ALA A 2 13.60 29.93 44.38
C ALA A 2 13.83 28.75 43.41
N GLU A 3 12.78 27.99 43.13
CA GLU A 3 12.78 27.04 42.01
C GLU A 3 12.87 27.86 40.73
N THR A 4 14.00 27.77 40.05
CA THR A 4 14.17 28.34 38.72
C THR A 4 13.31 27.52 37.78
N ASP A 5 12.21 28.10 37.32
CA ASP A 5 11.42 27.64 36.20
C ASP A 5 12.38 27.48 34.99
N ASP A 6 12.81 26.24 34.75
CA ASP A 6 13.62 25.87 33.59
C ASP A 6 12.69 25.86 32.35
N SER A 7 12.33 27.07 31.91
CA SER A 7 11.51 27.30 30.74
C SER A 7 12.17 26.56 29.58
N LYS A 8 11.54 25.50 29.14
CA LYS A 8 11.96 24.49 28.13
C LYS A 8 12.44 25.19 26.88
N LYS A 9 13.72 25.54 26.85
CA LYS A 9 14.39 26.26 25.77
C LYS A 9 14.17 25.50 24.44
N ARG A 10 13.67 26.21 23.42
CA ARG A 10 13.34 25.63 22.13
C ARG A 10 14.61 25.03 21.50
N LYS A 11 14.58 23.74 21.13
CA LYS A 11 15.72 23.09 20.47
C LYS A 11 16.01 23.75 19.11
N PRO A 12 17.28 23.80 18.69
CA PRO A 12 17.66 24.35 17.38
C PRO A 12 16.97 23.63 16.23
N ASN A 13 16.80 24.34 15.13
CA ASN A 13 16.25 23.79 13.90
C ASN A 13 17.14 22.66 13.37
N TRP A 14 16.53 21.77 12.58
CA TRP A 14 17.24 20.70 11.89
C TRP A 14 18.10 21.26 10.76
N HIS A 15 19.37 20.87 10.72
CA HIS A 15 20.26 21.18 9.61
C HIS A 15 19.94 20.35 8.38
N LYS A 16 20.34 20.84 7.22
CA LYS A 16 20.13 20.16 5.93
C LYS A 16 20.81 18.79 5.90
N GLU A 17 22.01 18.71 6.43
CA GLU A 17 22.81 17.48 6.53
C GLU A 17 22.14 16.43 7.42
N GLU A 18 21.56 16.84 8.55
CA GLU A 18 20.77 15.95 9.43
C GLU A 18 19.54 15.39 8.71
N CYS A 19 18.90 16.22 7.88
CA CYS A 19 17.72 15.79 7.11
C CYS A 19 18.10 14.81 5.98
N LEU A 20 19.24 15.02 5.33
CA LEU A 20 19.76 14.10 4.31
C LEU A 20 20.15 12.76 4.93
N LEU A 21 20.94 12.79 5.99
CA LEU A 21 21.31 11.58 6.73
C LEU A 21 20.08 10.80 7.22
N LEU A 22 19.07 11.50 7.74
CA LEU A 22 17.83 10.86 8.15
C LEU A 22 17.14 10.15 6.98
N ALA A 23 17.09 10.77 5.80
CA ALA A 23 16.47 10.17 4.62
C ALA A 23 17.22 8.91 4.16
N GLU A 24 18.56 8.92 4.19
CA GLU A 24 19.41 7.77 3.87
C GLU A 24 19.21 6.61 4.86
N LEU A 25 19.26 6.89 6.16
CA LEU A 25 19.07 5.88 7.19
C LEU A 25 17.69 5.24 7.16
N VAL A 26 16.65 6.01 6.83
CA VAL A 26 15.30 5.47 6.64
C VAL A 26 15.22 4.65 5.36
N LYS A 27 15.87 5.06 4.27
CA LYS A 27 15.93 4.32 3.00
C LYS A 27 16.53 2.93 3.20
N GLU A 28 17.63 2.82 3.94
CA GLU A 28 18.26 1.53 4.28
C GLU A 28 17.33 0.57 5.03
N ARG A 29 16.47 1.10 5.90
CA ARG A 29 15.58 0.33 6.77
C ARG A 29 14.11 0.40 6.35
N LYS A 30 13.85 0.82 5.11
CA LYS A 30 12.50 1.07 4.59
C LYS A 30 11.57 -0.13 4.75
N THR A 31 12.04 -1.33 4.45
CA THR A 31 11.26 -2.56 4.56
C THR A 31 10.73 -2.82 5.97
N VAL A 32 11.54 -2.52 6.99
CA VAL A 32 11.13 -2.69 8.39
C VAL A 32 10.22 -1.55 8.85
N ILE A 33 10.53 -0.30 8.43
CA ILE A 33 9.79 0.89 8.89
C ILE A 33 8.42 1.00 8.23
N GLU A 34 8.32 0.78 6.92
CA GLU A 34 7.12 0.98 6.11
C GLU A 34 6.50 -0.33 5.59
N GLY A 35 7.17 -1.46 5.81
CA GLY A 35 6.68 -2.78 5.42
C GLY A 35 5.36 -3.15 6.12
N ARG A 36 4.58 -4.05 5.50
CA ARG A 36 3.39 -4.63 6.15
C ARG A 36 3.83 -5.52 7.31
N PHE A 37 3.00 -5.60 8.34
CA PHE A 37 3.25 -6.52 9.44
C PHE A 37 3.29 -7.97 8.95
N GLY A 38 4.29 -8.71 9.43
CA GLY A 38 4.56 -10.10 9.05
C GLY A 38 5.73 -10.67 9.84
N PRO A 39 6.22 -11.86 9.53
CA PRO A 39 7.28 -12.53 10.31
C PRO A 39 8.54 -11.70 10.53
N GLY A 40 8.91 -10.84 9.57
CA GLY A 40 10.09 -9.96 9.66
C GLY A 40 9.78 -8.50 10.05
N VAL A 41 8.51 -8.10 10.12
CA VAL A 41 8.09 -6.71 10.38
C VAL A 41 7.15 -6.66 11.56
N THR A 42 7.71 -6.74 12.74
CA THR A 42 6.98 -6.63 14.01
C THR A 42 7.06 -5.20 14.56
N SER A 43 6.20 -4.88 15.54
CA SER A 43 6.27 -3.61 16.27
C SER A 43 7.63 -3.44 16.98
N ALA A 44 8.17 -4.52 17.53
CA ALA A 44 9.48 -4.52 18.18
C ALA A 44 10.61 -4.20 17.19
N ASN A 45 10.64 -4.89 16.04
CA ASN A 45 11.65 -4.64 15.01
C ASN A 45 11.59 -3.20 14.47
N ARG A 46 10.38 -2.66 14.32
CA ARG A 46 10.19 -1.27 13.90
C ARG A 46 10.67 -0.29 14.96
N HIS A 47 10.40 -0.56 16.23
CA HIS A 47 10.90 0.23 17.34
C HIS A 47 12.44 0.24 17.39
N GLU A 48 13.05 -0.93 17.25
CA GLU A 48 14.51 -1.10 17.21
C GLU A 48 15.13 -0.37 16.00
N ALA A 49 14.51 -0.47 14.83
CA ALA A 49 14.97 0.24 13.64
C ALA A 49 15.00 1.76 13.86
N TRP A 50 13.95 2.33 14.46
CA TRP A 50 13.91 3.75 14.81
C TRP A 50 14.94 4.12 15.88
N GLN A 51 15.20 3.24 16.84
CA GLN A 51 16.25 3.47 17.83
C GLN A 51 17.64 3.54 17.16
N LYS A 52 17.98 2.57 16.31
CA LYS A 52 19.24 2.57 15.56
C LYS A 52 19.41 3.80 14.67
N ILE A 53 18.36 4.28 14.02
CA ILE A 53 18.39 5.51 13.23
C ILE A 53 18.69 6.71 14.15
N THR A 54 18.03 6.78 15.30
CA THR A 54 18.23 7.87 16.25
C THR A 54 19.65 7.89 16.80
N ASP A 55 20.19 6.73 17.16
CA ASP A 55 21.55 6.58 17.69
C ASP A 55 22.60 6.99 16.64
N THR A 56 22.44 6.52 15.41
CA THR A 56 23.32 6.90 14.30
C THR A 56 23.25 8.39 13.98
N LEU A 57 22.05 8.96 13.98
CA LEU A 57 21.84 10.40 13.76
C LEU A 57 22.50 11.22 14.85
N ASN A 58 22.36 10.82 16.11
CA ASN A 58 22.96 11.50 17.26
C ASN A 58 24.47 11.37 17.31
N ALA A 59 25.03 10.25 16.83
CA ALA A 59 26.48 10.06 16.72
C ALA A 59 27.12 10.99 15.68
N ASN A 60 26.40 11.33 14.61
CA ASN A 60 26.89 12.17 13.51
C ASN A 60 26.33 13.60 13.56
N GLY A 61 25.29 13.84 14.37
CA GLY A 61 24.60 15.12 14.46
C GLY A 61 25.22 16.07 15.50
N ARG A 62 24.94 17.35 15.34
CA ARG A 62 25.38 18.40 16.27
C ARG A 62 24.48 18.49 17.51
N GLN A 63 23.28 17.91 17.46
CA GLN A 63 22.28 18.03 18.49
C GLN A 63 21.70 16.65 18.83
N GLN A 64 21.54 16.40 20.13
CA GLN A 64 20.87 15.19 20.60
C GLN A 64 19.35 15.30 20.35
N ARG A 65 18.82 14.35 19.60
CA ARG A 65 17.41 14.24 19.25
C ARG A 65 16.80 13.02 19.93
N SER A 66 15.56 13.15 20.39
CA SER A 66 14.83 11.97 20.85
C SER A 66 14.25 11.17 19.66
N LYS A 67 13.97 9.91 19.86
CA LYS A 67 13.36 9.05 18.85
C LYS A 67 12.03 9.61 18.33
N GLU A 68 11.21 10.17 19.21
CA GLU A 68 9.93 10.80 18.87
C GLU A 68 10.13 12.02 17.97
N GLU A 69 11.16 12.83 18.25
CA GLU A 69 11.52 13.98 17.42
C GLU A 69 11.99 13.52 16.01
N VAL A 70 12.78 12.46 15.94
CA VAL A 70 13.25 11.87 14.66
C VAL A 70 12.07 11.35 13.84
N ILE A 71 11.17 10.58 14.45
CA ILE A 71 9.95 10.08 13.80
C ILE A 71 9.06 11.23 13.32
N LYS A 72 8.86 12.25 14.17
CA LYS A 72 8.07 13.42 13.79
C LYS A 72 8.71 14.18 12.64
N LYS A 73 10.03 14.37 12.68
CA LYS A 73 10.77 15.03 11.59
C LYS A 73 10.62 14.26 10.28
N TRP A 74 10.76 12.93 10.30
CA TRP A 74 10.56 12.11 9.12
C TRP A 74 9.16 12.24 8.52
N LYS A 75 8.11 12.21 9.37
CA LYS A 75 6.73 12.43 8.90
C LYS A 75 6.57 13.79 8.20
N ASN A 76 7.16 14.85 8.79
CA ASN A 76 7.13 16.20 8.20
C ASN A 76 7.90 16.25 6.86
N LEU A 77 9.08 15.64 6.79
CA LEU A 77 9.87 15.56 5.55
C LEU A 77 9.12 14.80 4.45
N LYS A 78 8.45 13.69 4.78
CA LYS A 78 7.61 12.98 3.81
C LYS A 78 6.48 13.86 3.28
N SER A 79 5.77 14.54 4.15
CA SER A 79 4.66 15.42 3.75
C SER A 79 5.16 16.57 2.86
N ALA A 80 6.22 17.26 3.27
CA ALA A 80 6.81 18.35 2.50
C ALA A 80 7.37 17.85 1.15
N GLY A 81 8.05 16.71 1.15
CA GLY A 81 8.61 16.10 -0.05
C GLY A 81 7.54 15.74 -1.07
N LYS A 82 6.44 15.16 -0.64
CA LYS A 82 5.29 14.85 -1.51
C LYS A 82 4.70 16.11 -2.13
N SER A 83 4.44 17.14 -1.33
CA SER A 83 3.89 18.40 -1.81
C SER A 83 4.81 19.06 -2.83
N ALA A 84 6.10 19.19 -2.52
CA ALA A 84 7.09 19.79 -3.40
C ALA A 84 7.24 19.02 -4.72
N TYR A 85 7.26 17.68 -4.67
CA TYR A 85 7.37 16.84 -5.86
C TYR A 85 6.11 16.91 -6.74
N SER A 86 4.92 16.92 -6.13
CA SER A 86 3.66 17.09 -6.86
C SER A 86 3.61 18.44 -7.57
N THR A 87 3.99 19.53 -6.90
CA THR A 87 4.08 20.86 -7.50
C THR A 87 5.07 20.89 -8.67
N PHE A 88 6.27 20.30 -8.47
CA PHE A 88 7.28 20.20 -9.53
C PHE A 88 6.75 19.44 -10.74
N LYS A 89 6.15 18.27 -10.53
CA LYS A 89 5.58 17.44 -11.58
C LYS A 89 4.48 18.18 -12.35
N ASN A 90 3.58 18.84 -11.65
CA ASN A 90 2.50 19.60 -12.28
C ASN A 90 3.04 20.78 -13.11
N SER A 91 4.08 21.47 -12.62
CA SER A 91 4.71 22.55 -13.37
C SER A 91 5.50 22.07 -14.59
N THR A 92 6.06 20.84 -14.57
CA THR A 92 6.75 20.26 -15.73
C THR A 92 5.79 19.74 -16.80
N THR A 93 4.58 19.35 -16.41
CA THR A 93 3.54 18.83 -17.35
C THR A 93 2.61 19.91 -17.88
N ALA A 94 2.67 21.11 -17.31
CA ALA A 94 1.88 22.24 -17.79
C ALA A 94 2.33 22.65 -19.20
N THR A 95 1.41 22.64 -20.16
CA THR A 95 1.67 22.94 -21.58
C THR A 95 1.65 24.43 -21.93
N GLY A 96 1.43 25.30 -20.93
CA GLY A 96 1.42 26.77 -21.11
C GLY A 96 2.83 27.34 -20.94
N GLY A 97 3.23 28.33 -21.80
CA GLY A 97 4.55 28.95 -21.79
C GLY A 97 4.87 29.78 -20.54
N GLY A 98 4.95 29.11 -19.40
CA GLY A 98 5.36 29.69 -18.12
C GLY A 98 6.87 29.58 -17.87
N PRO A 99 7.40 30.20 -16.78
CA PRO A 99 8.79 30.09 -16.42
C PRO A 99 9.15 28.62 -16.11
N PRO A 100 10.44 28.22 -16.29
CA PRO A 100 10.87 26.85 -16.01
C PRO A 100 10.60 26.46 -14.55
N PRO A 101 10.23 25.20 -14.28
CA PRO A 101 9.90 24.76 -12.93
C PRO A 101 11.11 24.90 -12.00
N THR A 102 10.88 25.38 -10.78
CA THR A 102 11.94 25.48 -9.75
C THR A 102 12.44 24.09 -9.40
N PRO A 103 13.77 23.84 -9.45
CA PRO A 103 14.33 22.54 -9.12
C PRO A 103 14.01 22.15 -7.67
N ILE A 104 13.74 20.89 -7.43
CA ILE A 104 13.50 20.37 -6.07
C ILE A 104 14.77 20.39 -5.24
N SER A 105 14.63 20.61 -3.93
CA SER A 105 15.79 20.64 -3.03
C SER A 105 16.42 19.24 -2.90
N PRO A 106 17.74 19.12 -2.63
CA PRO A 106 18.40 17.84 -2.41
C PRO A 106 17.77 16.99 -1.30
N VAL A 107 17.25 17.63 -0.23
CA VAL A 107 16.51 16.93 0.82
C VAL A 107 15.20 16.36 0.28
N THR A 108 14.48 17.14 -0.51
CA THR A 108 13.24 16.67 -1.17
C THR A 108 13.53 15.49 -2.09
N GLU A 109 14.60 15.56 -2.86
CA GLU A 109 15.01 14.50 -3.77
C GLU A 109 15.31 13.20 -3.01
N ALA A 110 16.13 13.26 -1.95
CA ALA A 110 16.43 12.11 -1.10
C ALA A 110 15.17 11.48 -0.47
N VAL A 111 14.22 12.32 -0.04
CA VAL A 111 12.94 11.86 0.51
C VAL A 111 12.07 11.19 -0.57
N VAL A 112 11.98 11.77 -1.76
CA VAL A 112 11.25 11.23 -2.90
C VAL A 112 11.83 9.89 -3.35
N ASP A 113 13.15 9.78 -3.42
CA ASP A 113 13.84 8.52 -3.72
C ASP A 113 13.59 7.45 -2.64
N CYS A 114 13.54 7.86 -1.38
CA CYS A 114 13.16 6.94 -0.28
C CYS A 114 11.71 6.44 -0.43
N ILE A 115 10.76 7.29 -0.80
CA ILE A 115 9.36 6.91 -1.00
C ILE A 115 9.23 6.02 -2.24
N GLY A 116 9.98 6.31 -3.30
CA GLY A 116 9.91 5.71 -4.63
C GLY A 116 9.15 6.63 -5.58
N ARG A 117 9.78 7.03 -6.69
CA ARG A 117 9.23 8.00 -7.67
C ARG A 117 7.92 7.53 -8.31
N ASP A 118 7.78 6.21 -8.51
CA ASP A 118 6.59 5.58 -9.09
C ASP A 118 5.50 5.24 -8.07
N ASN A 119 5.72 5.62 -6.81
CA ASN A 119 4.73 5.36 -5.77
C ASN A 119 3.48 6.22 -6.02
N THR A 120 2.31 5.58 -6.07
CA THR A 120 1.00 6.24 -6.27
C THR A 120 0.75 7.40 -5.30
N VAL A 121 1.38 7.38 -4.14
CA VAL A 121 1.35 8.45 -3.14
C VAL A 121 2.05 9.73 -3.63
N LEU A 122 3.02 9.62 -4.56
CA LEU A 122 3.73 10.76 -5.16
C LEU A 122 3.13 11.18 -6.51
N THR A 123 2.71 10.20 -7.30
CA THR A 123 2.22 10.44 -8.66
C THR A 123 0.74 10.82 -8.68
N GLY A 124 0.06 10.70 -7.53
CA GLY A 124 -1.40 10.66 -7.53
C GLY A 124 -1.87 9.38 -8.24
N ILE A 125 -3.14 9.13 -8.20
CA ILE A 125 -3.74 8.18 -9.12
C ILE A 125 -3.70 8.91 -10.47
N GLY A 126 -2.96 8.37 -11.45
CA GLY A 126 -2.75 9.00 -12.76
C GLY A 126 -4.06 9.37 -13.46
N PRO A 127 -4.03 9.96 -14.67
CA PRO A 127 -5.24 10.36 -15.42
C PRO A 127 -6.18 9.21 -15.74
N MET A 128 -5.78 7.96 -15.48
CA MET A 128 -6.64 6.80 -15.31
C MET A 128 -6.95 6.53 -13.83
N SER A 129 -7.17 7.57 -13.05
CA SER A 129 -7.93 7.45 -11.81
C SER A 129 -9.36 7.06 -12.20
N LEU A 130 -9.52 5.79 -12.42
CA LEU A 130 -10.83 5.18 -12.36
C LEU A 130 -11.38 5.56 -10.99
N ASP A 131 -12.39 6.42 -10.99
CA ASP A 131 -13.15 6.77 -9.80
C ASP A 131 -13.31 5.50 -8.95
N SER A 132 -13.17 5.62 -7.64
CA SER A 132 -13.32 4.46 -6.73
C SER A 132 -14.62 3.69 -7.03
N SER A 133 -15.64 4.39 -7.50
CA SER A 133 -16.89 3.83 -8.02
C SER A 133 -16.67 2.92 -9.22
N PHE A 134 -15.76 3.27 -10.13
CA PHE A 134 -15.48 2.45 -11.32
C PHE A 134 -14.65 1.21 -10.98
N ILE A 135 -13.70 1.33 -10.05
CA ILE A 135 -12.95 0.17 -9.53
C ILE A 135 -13.91 -0.78 -8.81
N GLN A 136 -14.84 -0.25 -8.04
CA GLN A 136 -15.88 -1.01 -7.36
C GLN A 136 -16.82 -1.68 -8.35
N LEU A 137 -17.16 -1.00 -9.43
CA LEU A 137 -17.97 -1.55 -10.53
C LEU A 137 -17.26 -2.70 -11.24
N LEU A 138 -15.96 -2.57 -11.54
CA LEU A 138 -15.14 -3.65 -12.13
C LEU A 138 -15.01 -4.86 -11.20
N GLN A 139 -14.90 -4.64 -9.89
CA GLN A 139 -14.86 -5.71 -8.90
C GLN A 139 -16.22 -6.43 -8.80
N LEU A 140 -17.33 -5.69 -8.90
CA LEU A 140 -18.67 -6.26 -8.98
C LEU A 140 -18.84 -7.11 -10.24
N ASP A 141 -18.40 -6.62 -11.40
CA ASP A 141 -18.47 -7.36 -12.66
C ASP A 141 -17.72 -8.70 -12.60
N GLN A 142 -16.51 -8.72 -12.05
CA GLN A 142 -15.78 -9.97 -11.79
C GLN A 142 -16.49 -10.89 -10.80
N SER A 143 -17.21 -10.35 -9.82
CA SER A 143 -18.02 -11.13 -8.89
C SER A 143 -19.24 -11.74 -9.57
N PHE A 144 -19.88 -11.00 -10.47
CA PHE A 144 -21.02 -11.49 -11.25
C PHE A 144 -20.60 -12.61 -12.21
N GLU A 145 -19.44 -12.52 -12.86
CA GLU A 145 -18.93 -13.60 -13.71
C GLU A 145 -18.63 -14.88 -12.90
N LYS A 146 -18.06 -14.77 -11.72
CA LYS A 146 -17.87 -15.93 -10.82
C LYS A 146 -19.21 -16.56 -10.39
N VAL A 147 -20.20 -15.74 -10.05
CA VAL A 147 -21.55 -16.22 -9.67
C VAL A 147 -22.22 -16.87 -10.88
N ARG A 148 -22.11 -16.28 -12.07
CA ARG A 148 -22.65 -16.83 -13.31
C ARG A 148 -22.05 -18.19 -13.64
N ALA A 149 -20.71 -18.35 -13.48
CA ALA A 149 -20.03 -19.61 -13.67
C ALA A 149 -20.49 -20.69 -12.68
N ILE A 150 -20.66 -20.34 -11.39
CA ILE A 150 -21.14 -21.25 -10.35
C ILE A 150 -22.59 -21.69 -10.65
N ILE A 151 -23.47 -20.76 -11.01
CA ILE A 151 -24.86 -21.06 -11.37
C ILE A 151 -24.91 -21.98 -12.61
N GLY A 152 -24.10 -21.70 -13.62
CA GLY A 152 -24.00 -22.53 -14.83
C GLY A 152 -23.55 -23.96 -14.53
N ILE A 153 -22.57 -24.14 -13.65
CA ILE A 153 -22.11 -25.45 -13.19
C ILE A 153 -23.22 -26.16 -12.41
N THR A 154 -23.90 -25.45 -11.50
CA THR A 154 -24.99 -26.02 -10.68
C THR A 154 -26.17 -26.48 -11.53
N ILE A 155 -26.57 -25.69 -12.53
CA ILE A 155 -27.62 -26.04 -13.47
C ILE A 155 -27.22 -27.27 -14.30
N ASN A 156 -26.00 -27.34 -14.83
CA ASN A 156 -25.52 -28.49 -15.59
C ASN A 156 -25.50 -29.78 -14.76
N ILE A 157 -25.05 -29.70 -13.50
CA ILE A 157 -25.08 -30.87 -12.58
C ILE A 157 -26.50 -31.31 -12.32
N SER A 158 -27.45 -30.38 -12.08
CA SER A 158 -28.83 -30.66 -11.84
C SER A 158 -29.50 -31.35 -13.04
N ILE A 159 -29.26 -30.85 -14.26
CA ILE A 159 -29.79 -31.44 -15.49
C ILE A 159 -29.17 -32.83 -15.70
N SER A 160 -27.87 -33.02 -15.50
CA SER A 160 -27.23 -34.32 -15.65
C SER A 160 -27.75 -35.36 -14.67
N LEU A 161 -27.97 -34.97 -13.40
CA LEU A 161 -28.60 -35.85 -12.40
C LEU A 161 -30.02 -36.22 -12.79
N HIS A 162 -30.82 -35.26 -13.27
CA HIS A 162 -32.22 -35.51 -13.67
C HIS A 162 -32.27 -36.49 -14.87
N ILE A 163 -31.42 -36.31 -15.86
CA ILE A 163 -31.30 -37.20 -17.01
C ILE A 163 -30.87 -38.60 -16.56
N SER A 164 -29.87 -38.70 -15.69
CA SER A 164 -29.37 -39.98 -15.18
C SER A 164 -30.45 -40.75 -14.39
N LEU A 165 -31.25 -40.06 -13.54
CA LEU A 165 -32.36 -40.63 -12.83
C LEU A 165 -33.47 -41.11 -13.77
N HIS A 166 -33.80 -40.35 -14.82
CA HIS A 166 -34.79 -40.73 -15.82
C HIS A 166 -34.35 -41.95 -16.59
N ILE A 167 -33.11 -42.05 -17.02
CA ILE A 167 -32.55 -43.21 -17.73
C ILE A 167 -32.57 -44.44 -16.81
N SER A 168 -32.17 -44.30 -15.56
CA SER A 168 -32.19 -45.39 -14.59
C SER A 168 -33.60 -45.92 -14.32
N TYR A 169 -34.56 -45.01 -14.20
CA TYR A 169 -35.97 -45.38 -14.05
C TYR A 169 -36.53 -46.09 -15.28
N PHE A 170 -36.19 -45.61 -16.47
CA PHE A 170 -36.59 -46.22 -17.75
C PHE A 170 -36.02 -47.64 -17.91
N LEU A 171 -34.74 -47.84 -17.63
CA LEU A 171 -34.08 -49.16 -17.70
C LEU A 171 -34.67 -50.15 -16.66
N SER A 172 -34.96 -49.67 -15.45
CA SER A 172 -35.63 -50.50 -14.42
C SER A 172 -37.05 -50.90 -14.80
N SER A 173 -37.75 -50.04 -15.55
CA SER A 173 -39.09 -50.33 -16.06
C SER A 173 -39.11 -51.39 -17.18
N PHE A 174 -38.09 -51.42 -18.05
CA PHE A 174 -37.91 -52.41 -19.10
C PHE A 174 -37.49 -53.78 -18.57
N GLY A 175 -36.61 -53.86 -17.62
CA GLY A 175 -36.14 -55.11 -17.00
C GLY A 175 -37.21 -55.94 -16.28
N LYS A 176 -38.38 -55.37 -16.00
CA LYS A 176 -39.50 -56.07 -15.34
C LYS A 176 -40.49 -56.73 -16.32
N ARG A 177 -40.31 -56.58 -17.65
CA ARG A 177 -41.27 -57.15 -18.64
C ARG A 177 -40.84 -58.49 -19.25
N GLU A 178 -39.67 -59.00 -18.97
CA GLU A 178 -39.21 -60.27 -19.54
C GLU A 178 -39.39 -61.51 -18.71
N VAL A 179 -40.09 -61.46 -17.56
CA VAL A 179 -40.23 -62.62 -16.66
C VAL A 179 -41.67 -63.21 -16.68
N VAL A 180 -42.49 -62.90 -17.66
CA VAL A 180 -43.82 -63.47 -17.75
C VAL A 180 -44.09 -64.01 -19.17
N THR A 181 -43.29 -64.99 -19.65
CA THR A 181 -43.76 -65.95 -20.69
C THR A 181 -42.91 -67.21 -20.61
N GLY A 182 -43.41 -68.21 -19.92
CA GLY A 182 -42.82 -69.54 -19.87
C GLY A 182 -43.61 -70.51 -18.95
N ASN A 183 -44.85 -70.84 -19.33
CA ASN A 183 -45.39 -72.19 -19.18
C ASN A 183 -46.73 -72.32 -19.86
#